data_94313e0e887ec2e094663cd6f9a8dd5f
#
_entry.id   94313e0e887ec2e094663cd6f9a8dd5f
#
_cell.length_a   1.000
_cell.length_b   1.000
_cell.length_c   1.000
_cell.angle_alpha   90.00
_cell.angle_beta   90.00
_cell.angle_gamma   90.00
#
_symmetry.space_group_name_H-M   'P 1'
#
loop_
_entity.id
_entity.type
_entity.pdbx_description
1 polymer ?
#
loop_
_entity_poly.entity_id
_entity_poly.type
_entity_poly.pdbx_seq_one_letter_code
_entity_poly.pdbx_strand_id
1 'polypeptide(L)'
;MPSEPPAAPRRPRLTPAVADTRRAVRESLGTLPSGSLALVALSGGPDSLALAAAAGFEGPRLGRPVGAVIIDHGLQPDSSAVAARAAEAARALGLFPVRVKHVEVAGPGGPEAAARDARYAALESAARELDAAAVLLGHSLDDQAETVLLGLARGSGTLSIAG
;
A
#
# COMPACT_ATOMS: atom_id res chain seq x y z
N MET A 1 -36.55 -20.36 36.52
CA MET A 1 -36.24 -19.16 35.68
C MET A 1 -34.99 -19.47 34.89
N PRO A 2 -35.07 -19.67 33.58
CA PRO A 2 -33.88 -19.84 32.75
C PRO A 2 -33.19 -18.48 32.63
N SER A 3 -31.91 -18.43 32.99
CA SER A 3 -31.05 -17.24 32.82
C SER A 3 -30.83 -16.97 31.35
N GLU A 4 -31.13 -15.76 30.93
CA GLU A 4 -30.87 -15.28 29.56
C GLU A 4 -29.37 -15.33 29.26
N PRO A 5 -28.94 -15.89 28.13
CA PRO A 5 -27.53 -15.96 27.81
C PRO A 5 -26.95 -14.53 27.62
N PRO A 6 -25.70 -14.29 28.05
CA PRO A 6 -25.07 -12.97 27.91
C PRO A 6 -25.05 -12.54 26.44
N ALA A 7 -25.50 -11.30 26.20
CA ALA A 7 -25.50 -10.70 24.86
C ALA A 7 -24.09 -10.74 24.24
N ALA A 8 -23.98 -11.28 23.04
CA ALA A 8 -22.72 -11.32 22.32
C ALA A 8 -22.14 -9.92 22.18
N PRO A 9 -20.81 -9.74 22.35
CA PRO A 9 -20.18 -8.42 22.24
C PRO A 9 -20.46 -7.84 20.86
N ARG A 10 -21.11 -6.66 20.86
CA ARG A 10 -21.37 -5.93 19.60
C ARG A 10 -20.04 -5.56 18.96
N ARG A 11 -19.80 -6.06 17.75
CA ARG A 11 -18.63 -5.66 16.96
C ARG A 11 -18.63 -4.13 16.80
N PRO A 12 -17.48 -3.46 17.05
CA PRO A 12 -17.37 -2.03 16.82
C PRO A 12 -17.83 -1.69 15.41
N ARG A 13 -18.65 -0.65 15.26
CA ARG A 13 -19.03 -0.16 13.94
C ARG A 13 -17.81 0.45 13.28
N LEU A 14 -17.56 0.11 12.02
CA LEU A 14 -16.53 0.77 11.22
C LEU A 14 -16.83 2.27 11.14
N THR A 15 -15.80 3.09 11.30
CA THR A 15 -15.93 4.52 11.00
C THR A 15 -16.15 4.71 9.50
N PRO A 16 -16.84 5.79 9.07
CA PRO A 16 -17.03 6.08 7.65
C PRO A 16 -15.72 6.07 6.85
N ALA A 17 -14.66 6.69 7.39
CA ALA A 17 -13.34 6.74 6.74
C ALA A 17 -12.76 5.34 6.49
N VAL A 18 -12.86 4.44 7.46
CA VAL A 18 -12.38 3.05 7.29
C VAL A 18 -13.21 2.31 6.25
N ALA A 19 -14.55 2.51 6.25
CA ALA A 19 -15.43 1.89 5.29
C ALA A 19 -15.15 2.38 3.85
N ASP A 20 -14.89 3.68 3.68
CA ASP A 20 -14.58 4.29 2.40
C ASP A 20 -13.22 3.82 1.86
N THR A 21 -12.18 3.79 2.72
CA THR A 21 -10.86 3.25 2.35
C THR A 21 -10.96 1.80 1.91
N ARG A 22 -11.69 0.97 2.66
CA ARG A 22 -11.89 -0.44 2.29
C ARG A 22 -12.66 -0.61 0.99
N ARG A 23 -13.67 0.23 0.73
CA ARG A 23 -14.40 0.22 -0.52
C ARG A 23 -13.50 0.57 -1.70
N ALA A 24 -12.74 1.66 -1.62
CA ALA A 24 -11.80 2.09 -2.66
C ALA A 24 -10.76 1.00 -2.96
N VAL A 25 -10.19 0.38 -1.92
CA VAL A 25 -9.24 -0.73 -2.08
C VAL A 25 -9.90 -1.93 -2.75
N ARG A 26 -11.11 -2.29 -2.36
CA ARG A 26 -11.85 -3.42 -2.97
C ARG A 26 -12.13 -3.18 -4.45
N GLU A 27 -12.55 -1.98 -4.81
CA GLU A 27 -12.77 -1.58 -6.20
C GLU A 27 -11.47 -1.67 -7.00
N SER A 28 -10.37 -1.09 -6.47
CA SER A 28 -9.07 -1.12 -7.13
C SER A 28 -8.54 -2.54 -7.31
N LEU A 29 -8.56 -3.37 -6.26
CA LEU A 29 -8.13 -4.76 -6.36
C LEU A 29 -9.04 -5.60 -7.27
N GLY A 30 -10.33 -5.25 -7.35
CA GLY A 30 -11.31 -5.91 -8.20
C GLY A 30 -11.01 -5.81 -9.69
N THR A 31 -10.31 -4.76 -10.12
CA THR A 31 -9.91 -4.56 -11.53
C THR A 31 -8.72 -5.42 -11.95
N LEU A 32 -7.97 -5.98 -11.00
CA LEU A 32 -6.78 -6.77 -11.27
C LEU A 32 -7.15 -8.21 -11.67
N PRO A 33 -6.31 -8.90 -12.47
CA PRO A 33 -6.48 -10.31 -12.76
C PRO A 33 -6.54 -11.16 -11.49
N SER A 34 -7.34 -12.21 -11.49
CA SER A 34 -7.43 -13.12 -10.35
C SER A 34 -6.08 -13.76 -10.05
N GLY A 35 -5.71 -13.82 -8.76
CA GLY A 35 -4.44 -14.40 -8.31
C GLY A 35 -3.21 -13.52 -8.52
N SER A 36 -3.34 -12.35 -9.17
CA SER A 36 -2.20 -11.45 -9.34
C SER A 36 -1.84 -10.74 -8.03
N LEU A 37 -0.55 -10.51 -7.84
CA LEU A 37 -0.04 -9.77 -6.68
C LEU A 37 -0.28 -8.26 -6.85
N ALA A 38 -0.78 -7.62 -5.80
CA ALA A 38 -0.74 -6.18 -5.66
C ALA A 38 0.25 -5.78 -4.56
N LEU A 39 0.91 -4.65 -4.67
CA LEU A 39 1.78 -4.09 -3.64
C LEU A 39 1.17 -2.83 -3.07
N VAL A 40 1.39 -2.59 -1.79
CA VAL A 40 1.10 -1.31 -1.13
C VAL A 40 2.41 -0.59 -0.90
N ALA A 41 2.51 0.66 -1.35
CA ALA A 41 3.62 1.54 -1.01
C ALA A 41 3.40 2.08 0.41
N LEU A 42 4.23 1.67 1.35
CA LEU A 42 4.09 1.97 2.76
C LEU A 42 5.20 2.92 3.21
N SER A 43 4.82 4.12 3.65
CA SER A 43 5.75 5.12 4.19
C SER A 43 5.91 5.05 5.72
N GLY A 44 5.03 4.30 6.39
CA GLY A 44 4.93 4.27 7.85
C GLY A 44 4.04 5.36 8.45
N GLY A 45 3.55 6.31 7.63
CA GLY A 45 2.56 7.29 8.05
C GLY A 45 1.15 6.69 8.16
N PRO A 46 0.21 7.39 8.86
CA PRO A 46 -1.12 6.87 9.18
C PRO A 46 -1.94 6.51 7.94
N ASP A 47 -1.86 7.29 6.87
CA ASP A 47 -2.64 7.05 5.64
C ASP A 47 -2.17 5.79 4.91
N SER A 48 -0.85 5.61 4.78
CA SER A 48 -0.29 4.41 4.17
C SER A 48 -0.53 3.15 5.02
N LEU A 49 -0.57 3.28 6.35
CA LEU A 49 -0.93 2.18 7.24
C LEU A 49 -2.41 1.83 7.15
N ALA A 50 -3.30 2.82 7.03
CA ALA A 50 -4.73 2.60 6.80
C ALA A 50 -4.99 1.88 5.47
N LEU A 51 -4.29 2.30 4.40
CA LEU A 51 -4.32 1.64 3.11
C LEU A 51 -3.82 0.19 3.21
N ALA A 52 -2.71 -0.05 3.89
CA ALA A 52 -2.14 -1.38 4.11
C ALA A 52 -3.11 -2.29 4.89
N ALA A 53 -3.74 -1.78 5.94
CA ALA A 53 -4.73 -2.51 6.72
C ALA A 53 -5.96 -2.87 5.88
N ALA A 54 -6.46 -1.93 5.07
CA ALA A 54 -7.57 -2.18 4.16
C ALA A 54 -7.21 -3.24 3.10
N ALA A 55 -6.02 -3.15 2.51
CA ALA A 55 -5.55 -4.08 1.49
C ALA A 55 -5.31 -5.50 2.05
N GLY A 56 -4.71 -5.61 3.23
CA GLY A 56 -4.54 -6.88 3.93
C GLY A 56 -5.87 -7.56 4.29
N PHE A 57 -6.91 -6.76 4.54
CA PHE A 57 -8.25 -7.26 4.83
C PHE A 57 -9.02 -7.67 3.56
N GLU A 58 -9.01 -6.83 2.51
CA GLU A 58 -9.81 -7.05 1.30
C GLU A 58 -9.14 -8.03 0.31
N GLY A 59 -7.80 -8.00 0.21
CA GLY A 59 -7.05 -8.83 -0.74
C GLY A 59 -7.38 -10.32 -0.67
N PRO A 60 -7.26 -10.97 0.49
CA PRO A 60 -7.58 -12.40 0.63
C PRO A 60 -9.04 -12.73 0.28
N ARG A 61 -9.96 -11.80 0.54
CA ARG A 61 -11.40 -11.97 0.23
C ARG A 61 -11.68 -11.95 -1.25
N LEU A 62 -10.83 -11.28 -2.01
CA LEU A 62 -10.92 -11.18 -3.46
C LEU A 62 -10.02 -12.20 -4.19
N GLY A 63 -9.30 -13.05 -3.44
CA GLY A 63 -8.33 -13.96 -4.03
C GLY A 63 -7.15 -13.23 -4.68
N ARG A 64 -6.77 -12.06 -4.14
CA ARG A 64 -5.62 -11.27 -4.58
C ARG A 64 -4.60 -11.19 -3.46
N PRO A 65 -3.41 -11.80 -3.63
CA PRO A 65 -2.33 -11.63 -2.69
C PRO A 65 -1.88 -10.16 -2.66
N VAL A 66 -1.60 -9.64 -1.47
CA VAL A 66 -1.13 -8.27 -1.28
C VAL A 66 0.18 -8.27 -0.52
N GLY A 67 1.19 -7.64 -1.10
CA GLY A 67 2.47 -7.38 -0.48
C GLY A 67 2.65 -5.90 -0.13
N ALA A 68 3.84 -5.56 0.38
CA ALA A 68 4.20 -4.19 0.68
C ALA A 68 5.61 -3.86 0.18
N VAL A 69 5.80 -2.61 -0.22
CA VAL A 69 7.10 -2.05 -0.52
C VAL A 69 7.30 -0.76 0.26
N ILE A 70 8.42 -0.69 0.97
CA ILE A 70 8.83 0.45 1.79
C ILE A 70 10.04 1.09 1.11
N ILE A 71 10.01 2.40 0.90
CA ILE A 71 11.15 3.14 0.35
C ILE A 71 11.85 3.87 1.48
N ASP A 72 13.10 3.50 1.70
CA ASP A 72 14.02 4.19 2.61
C ASP A 72 14.92 5.13 1.81
N HIS A 73 14.68 6.42 1.97
CA HIS A 73 15.43 7.47 1.27
C HIS A 73 16.78 7.81 1.92
N GLY A 74 17.07 7.29 3.10
CA GLY A 74 18.33 7.56 3.81
C GLY A 74 18.54 9.01 4.23
N LEU A 75 17.51 9.87 4.13
CA LEU A 75 17.64 11.32 4.38
C LEU A 75 17.72 11.70 5.86
N GLN A 76 17.33 10.82 6.74
CA GLN A 76 17.36 11.01 8.19
C GLN A 76 18.14 9.88 8.85
N PRO A 77 18.86 10.16 9.97
CA PRO A 77 19.63 9.13 10.67
C PRO A 77 18.82 7.89 11.07
N ASP A 78 17.51 8.07 11.35
CA ASP A 78 16.60 7.01 11.80
C ASP A 78 15.78 6.39 10.67
N SER A 79 16.04 6.74 9.40
CA SER A 79 15.21 6.29 8.26
C SER A 79 15.12 4.78 8.15
N SER A 80 16.22 4.06 8.38
CA SER A 80 16.24 2.59 8.37
C SER A 80 15.42 1.98 9.51
N ALA A 81 15.39 2.60 10.69
CA ALA A 81 14.57 2.15 11.80
C ALA A 81 13.08 2.40 11.52
N VAL A 82 12.74 3.52 10.88
CA VAL A 82 11.36 3.81 10.41
C VAL A 82 10.92 2.78 9.38
N ALA A 83 11.77 2.49 8.39
CA ALA A 83 11.49 1.49 7.36
C ALA A 83 11.32 0.08 7.95
N ALA A 84 12.14 -0.29 8.93
CA ALA A 84 12.02 -1.58 9.62
C ALA A 84 10.67 -1.71 10.36
N ARG A 85 10.26 -0.66 11.12
CA ARG A 85 8.95 -0.64 11.80
C ARG A 85 7.78 -0.72 10.81
N ALA A 86 7.88 -0.04 9.69
CA ALA A 86 6.87 -0.12 8.63
C ALA A 86 6.77 -1.54 8.05
N ALA A 87 7.91 -2.20 7.84
CA ALA A 87 7.95 -3.58 7.36
C ALA A 87 7.34 -4.57 8.36
N GLU A 88 7.59 -4.39 9.66
CA GLU A 88 6.98 -5.19 10.73
C GLU A 88 5.46 -5.00 10.77
N ALA A 89 5.00 -3.74 10.69
CA ALA A 89 3.58 -3.42 10.63
C ALA A 89 2.90 -4.07 9.40
N ALA A 90 3.54 -4.02 8.24
CA ALA A 90 3.03 -4.68 7.04
C ALA A 90 2.84 -6.19 7.24
N ARG A 91 3.83 -6.86 7.83
CA ARG A 91 3.76 -8.30 8.12
C ARG A 91 2.64 -8.62 9.13
N ALA A 92 2.52 -7.79 10.18
CA ALA A 92 1.45 -7.94 11.17
C ALA A 92 0.05 -7.77 10.57
N LEU A 93 -0.08 -6.98 9.50
CA LEU A 93 -1.31 -6.83 8.72
C LEU A 93 -1.55 -7.96 7.70
N GLY A 94 -0.66 -8.95 7.65
CA GLY A 94 -0.78 -10.09 6.75
C GLY A 94 -0.31 -9.85 5.32
N LEU A 95 0.42 -8.75 5.05
CA LEU A 95 0.97 -8.49 3.73
C LEU A 95 2.23 -9.34 3.50
N PHE A 96 2.29 -9.95 2.31
CA PHE A 96 3.44 -10.74 1.88
C PHE A 96 3.48 -10.80 0.33
N PRO A 97 4.65 -10.61 -0.30
CA PRO A 97 5.97 -10.31 0.27
C PRO A 97 6.08 -8.87 0.79
N VAL A 98 7.04 -8.63 1.68
CA VAL A 98 7.40 -7.29 2.17
C VAL A 98 8.83 -6.99 1.75
N ARG A 99 9.04 -5.87 1.06
CA ARG A 99 10.35 -5.41 0.58
C ARG A 99 10.65 -4.02 1.11
N VAL A 100 11.89 -3.82 1.54
CA VAL A 100 12.47 -2.51 1.82
C VAL A 100 13.48 -2.22 0.71
N LYS A 101 13.32 -1.05 0.05
CA LYS A 101 14.22 -0.56 -0.98
C LYS A 101 14.92 0.69 -0.46
N HIS A 102 16.24 0.64 -0.41
CA HIS A 102 17.06 1.81 -0.15
C HIS A 102 17.26 2.58 -1.44
N VAL A 103 17.07 3.89 -1.42
CA VAL A 103 17.26 4.76 -2.58
C VAL A 103 18.16 5.92 -2.21
N GLU A 104 19.10 6.22 -3.09
CA GLU A 104 19.89 7.44 -3.02
C GLU A 104 19.14 8.56 -3.77
N VAL A 105 18.95 9.68 -3.08
CA VAL A 105 18.30 10.84 -3.69
C VAL A 105 19.37 11.67 -4.39
N ALA A 106 19.49 11.49 -5.71
CA ALA A 106 20.36 12.27 -6.56
C ALA A 106 19.65 12.57 -7.88
N GLY A 107 19.71 13.81 -8.34
CA GLY A 107 19.14 14.19 -9.64
C GLY A 107 18.94 15.69 -9.82
N PRO A 108 18.71 16.15 -11.04
CA PRO A 108 18.38 17.53 -11.37
C PRO A 108 16.95 17.86 -10.90
N GLY A 109 16.67 19.16 -10.69
CA GLY A 109 15.32 19.62 -10.35
C GLY A 109 15.06 19.90 -8.87
N GLY A 110 16.10 19.78 -8.05
CA GLY A 110 16.00 19.97 -6.60
C GLY A 110 15.75 18.67 -5.83
N PRO A 111 15.99 18.70 -4.48
CA PRO A 111 15.97 17.48 -3.65
C PRO A 111 14.60 16.82 -3.60
N GLU A 112 13.51 17.58 -3.64
CA GLU A 112 12.14 17.05 -3.55
C GLU A 112 11.72 16.32 -4.83
N ALA A 113 11.99 16.90 -6.01
CA ALA A 113 11.74 16.26 -7.30
C ALA A 113 12.58 14.99 -7.46
N ALA A 114 13.87 15.06 -7.12
CA ALA A 114 14.77 13.91 -7.16
C ALA A 114 14.31 12.77 -6.22
N ALA A 115 13.84 13.10 -5.02
CA ALA A 115 13.30 12.12 -4.07
C ALA A 115 12.03 11.46 -4.61
N ARG A 116 11.16 12.24 -5.24
CA ARG A 116 9.94 11.72 -5.87
C ARG A 116 10.28 10.75 -7.00
N ASP A 117 11.16 11.14 -7.92
CA ASP A 117 11.55 10.30 -9.05
C ASP A 117 12.24 9.01 -8.60
N ALA A 118 13.15 9.09 -7.64
CA ALA A 118 13.81 7.93 -7.03
C ALA A 118 12.78 6.97 -6.38
N ARG A 119 11.77 7.53 -5.70
CA ARG A 119 10.68 6.75 -5.11
C ARG A 119 9.90 5.98 -6.17
N TYR A 120 9.46 6.64 -7.24
CA TYR A 120 8.68 5.97 -8.29
C TYR A 120 9.51 4.91 -9.02
N ALA A 121 10.77 5.19 -9.33
CA ALA A 121 11.68 4.22 -9.93
C ALA A 121 11.86 2.96 -9.04
N ALA A 122 12.00 3.14 -7.73
CA ALA A 122 12.13 2.05 -6.78
C ALA A 122 10.84 1.22 -6.64
N LEU A 123 9.67 1.87 -6.66
CA LEU A 123 8.37 1.19 -6.66
C LEU A 123 8.18 0.35 -7.93
N GLU A 124 8.51 0.90 -9.08
CA GLU A 124 8.44 0.21 -10.36
C GLU A 124 9.42 -0.99 -10.41
N SER A 125 10.65 -0.81 -9.93
CA SER A 125 11.63 -1.89 -9.81
C SER A 125 11.10 -3.04 -8.92
N ALA A 126 10.56 -2.70 -7.75
CA ALA A 126 9.99 -3.70 -6.85
C ALA A 126 8.80 -4.44 -7.46
N ALA A 127 7.95 -3.73 -8.18
CA ALA A 127 6.79 -4.33 -8.84
C ALA A 127 7.21 -5.31 -9.95
N ARG A 128 8.22 -4.96 -10.75
CA ARG A 128 8.78 -5.87 -11.76
C ARG A 128 9.44 -7.09 -11.14
N GLU A 129 10.27 -6.90 -10.11
CA GLU A 129 10.98 -7.99 -9.43
C GLU A 129 10.03 -9.03 -8.82
N LEU A 130 8.85 -8.58 -8.37
CA LEU A 130 7.85 -9.42 -7.72
C LEU A 130 6.72 -9.86 -8.66
N ASP A 131 6.78 -9.50 -9.95
CA ASP A 131 5.70 -9.73 -10.94
C ASP A 131 4.34 -9.22 -10.43
N ALA A 132 4.34 -8.05 -9.79
CA ALA A 132 3.14 -7.44 -9.26
C ALA A 132 2.34 -6.75 -10.38
N ALA A 133 1.02 -6.91 -10.35
CA ALA A 133 0.12 -6.29 -11.33
C ALA A 133 -0.13 -4.81 -11.07
N ALA A 134 0.01 -4.35 -9.82
CA ALA A 134 -0.22 -2.96 -9.44
C ALA A 134 0.52 -2.60 -8.15
N VAL A 135 0.74 -1.29 -7.97
CA VAL A 135 1.16 -0.69 -6.70
C VAL A 135 0.09 0.29 -6.24
N LEU A 136 -0.45 0.09 -5.05
CA LEU A 136 -1.40 1.00 -4.42
C LEU A 136 -0.65 2.08 -3.65
N LEU A 137 -1.01 3.32 -3.86
CA LEU A 137 -0.44 4.49 -3.20
C LEU A 137 -1.51 5.18 -2.37
N GLY A 138 -1.20 5.50 -1.11
CA GLY A 138 -2.03 6.36 -0.26
C GLY A 138 -1.48 7.79 -0.33
N HIS A 139 -2.25 8.73 -0.85
CA HIS A 139 -1.96 10.16 -0.75
C HIS A 139 -2.75 10.77 0.41
N SER A 140 -2.16 11.76 1.11
CA SER A 140 -2.76 12.38 2.28
C SER A 140 -4.05 13.14 1.98
N LEU A 141 -4.88 13.23 3.00
CA LEU A 141 -6.30 13.57 3.05
C LEU A 141 -6.70 14.98 2.60
N ASP A 142 -5.82 15.87 2.24
CA ASP A 142 -6.18 17.20 1.72
C ASP A 142 -6.51 17.21 0.22
N ASP A 143 -6.07 16.20 -0.50
CA ASP A 143 -6.53 15.88 -1.85
C ASP A 143 -7.26 14.55 -1.78
N GLN A 144 -8.53 14.53 -2.15
CA GLN A 144 -9.40 13.35 -2.22
C GLN A 144 -8.61 12.09 -2.53
N ALA A 145 -8.81 11.03 -1.75
CA ALA A 145 -8.07 9.77 -1.83
C ALA A 145 -7.93 9.27 -3.27
N GLU A 146 -6.98 9.80 -4.01
CA GLU A 146 -6.55 9.26 -5.29
C GLU A 146 -5.74 8.01 -5.01
N THR A 147 -6.40 6.87 -5.13
CA THR A 147 -5.70 5.61 -5.25
C THR A 147 -5.10 5.56 -6.65
N VAL A 148 -3.83 5.95 -6.78
CA VAL A 148 -3.14 5.84 -8.06
C VAL A 148 -2.78 4.38 -8.29
N LEU A 149 -3.47 3.73 -9.22
CA LEU A 149 -3.11 2.42 -9.73
C LEU A 149 -1.98 2.58 -10.74
N LEU A 150 -0.77 2.14 -10.40
CA LEU A 150 0.29 1.93 -11.38
C LEU A 150 0.04 0.57 -12.05
N GLY A 151 -0.73 0.57 -13.14
CA GLY A 151 -0.89 -0.60 -13.96
C GLY A 151 0.42 -0.86 -14.72
N LEU A 152 1.11 -1.95 -14.39
CA LEU A 152 2.22 -2.44 -15.19
C LEU A 152 1.63 -3.28 -16.33
N ALA A 153 1.44 -2.64 -17.49
CA ALA A 153 1.06 -3.39 -18.70
C ALA A 153 2.20 -4.32 -19.08
N ARG A 154 1.93 -5.63 -19.15
CA ARG A 154 2.86 -6.60 -19.71
C ARG A 154 3.13 -6.22 -21.16
N GLY A 155 4.34 -5.75 -21.47
CA GLY A 155 4.90 -5.65 -22.82
C GLY A 155 4.76 -4.34 -23.58
N SER A 156 4.23 -3.27 -23.00
CA SER A 156 4.32 -1.93 -23.60
C SER A 156 4.75 -0.92 -22.56
N GLY A 157 5.92 -0.32 -22.75
CA GLY A 157 6.57 0.60 -21.84
C GLY A 157 5.88 1.97 -21.71
N THR A 158 4.63 2.01 -21.33
CA THR A 158 3.90 3.23 -21.01
C THR A 158 3.21 3.06 -19.68
N LEU A 159 3.72 3.75 -18.67
CA LEU A 159 2.99 4.00 -17.42
C LEU A 159 1.70 4.76 -17.77
N SER A 160 0.56 4.14 -17.65
CA SER A 160 -0.72 4.82 -17.66
C SER A 160 -1.03 5.27 -16.23
N ILE A 161 -0.83 6.54 -15.95
CA ILE A 161 -1.35 7.20 -14.76
C ILE A 161 -2.78 7.56 -15.09
N ALA A 162 -3.75 6.78 -14.60
CA ALA A 162 -5.14 7.18 -14.64
C ALA A 162 -5.39 8.10 -13.45
N GLY A 163 -5.56 9.41 -13.71
CA GLY A 163 -6.10 10.41 -12.80
C GLY A 163 -7.61 10.38 -12.81
#